data_8472533aac31fa9e62e9c1da1c2f40f4
#
_entry.id   8472533aac31fa9e62e9c1da1c2f40f4
#
_cell.length_a   1.000
_cell.length_b   1.000
_cell.length_c   1.000
_cell.angle_alpha   90.00
_cell.angle_beta   90.00
_cell.angle_gamma   90.00
#
_symmetry.space_group_name_H-M   'P 1'
#
loop_
_entity.id
_entity.type
_entity.pdbx_description
1 polymer ?
#
loop_
_entity_poly.entity_id
_entity_poly.type
_entity_poly.pdbx_seq_one_letter_code
_entity_poly.pdbx_strand_id
1 'polypeptide(L)'
;MAKLEVLDFLMKELGNRKRKVRVILPKDYHQNLSKRYPVLYMHDGQNLVDPAPFSGYSWNVADSLDQLQKEGFIDGLIVVGIDSEDRYRIPEYTNAIAKNAERAVKKMNKGALFLPEAHLYGKFIVESLKPYIDQNYRTLPDRLNTGVCGSSCGGNVSLYLGAVYNDVFGIIGALSPAYWLVEDDLFQRIKTKEFLQGTKIYHDMGAKEHPLALFTCVRSAKRLASILDKKKFDSNHHLMVIDRVATHTELFWQSRFPQFVKWAYSKKTA
;
A
#
# COMPACT_ATOMS: atom_id res chain seq x y z
N MET A 1 -18.13 8.74 -13.73
CA MET A 1 -17.40 7.61 -13.13
C MET A 1 -15.91 7.80 -13.37
N ALA A 2 -15.08 7.39 -12.43
CA ALA A 2 -13.63 7.29 -12.64
C ALA A 2 -13.34 6.41 -13.85
N LYS A 3 -12.33 6.76 -14.65
CA LYS A 3 -11.94 5.98 -15.84
C LYS A 3 -10.85 5.00 -15.44
N LEU A 4 -11.02 3.73 -15.81
CA LEU A 4 -10.01 2.67 -15.65
C LEU A 4 -9.27 2.48 -16.98
N GLU A 5 -7.95 2.52 -16.93
CA GLU A 5 -7.04 2.13 -18.02
C GLU A 5 -6.20 0.96 -17.57
N VAL A 6 -5.95 0.00 -18.47
CA VAL A 6 -5.11 -1.17 -18.16
C VAL A 6 -3.91 -1.18 -19.10
N LEU A 7 -2.72 -1.19 -18.52
CA LEU A 7 -1.44 -1.17 -19.21
C LEU A 7 -0.72 -2.49 -19.00
N ASP A 8 0.07 -2.92 -19.99
CA ASP A 8 0.93 -4.09 -19.89
C ASP A 8 2.39 -3.64 -19.75
N PHE A 9 3.05 -4.12 -18.71
CA PHE A 9 4.47 -3.86 -18.43
C PHE A 9 5.31 -5.13 -18.48
N LEU A 10 6.59 -4.95 -18.80
CA LEU A 10 7.62 -5.95 -18.54
C LEU A 10 8.49 -5.46 -17.38
N MET A 11 8.48 -6.21 -16.28
CA MET A 11 9.28 -5.92 -15.10
C MET A 11 10.70 -6.40 -15.32
N LYS A 12 11.54 -5.57 -15.92
CA LYS A 12 12.94 -5.89 -16.27
C LYS A 12 13.73 -6.31 -15.04
N GLU A 13 13.49 -5.65 -13.92
CA GLU A 13 14.13 -5.89 -12.62
C GLU A 13 13.80 -7.28 -12.06
N LEU A 14 12.70 -7.87 -12.51
CA LEU A 14 12.19 -9.19 -12.10
C LEU A 14 12.21 -10.20 -13.27
N GLY A 15 13.25 -10.15 -14.09
CA GLY A 15 13.45 -11.12 -15.19
C GLY A 15 12.40 -11.01 -16.30
N ASN A 16 11.96 -9.82 -16.63
CA ASN A 16 10.97 -9.53 -17.66
C ASN A 16 9.58 -10.19 -17.41
N ARG A 17 9.20 -10.36 -16.15
CA ARG A 17 7.84 -10.80 -15.81
C ARG A 17 6.82 -9.83 -16.38
N LYS A 18 5.77 -10.34 -17.03
CA LYS A 18 4.65 -9.51 -17.48
C LYS A 18 3.82 -9.06 -16.28
N ARG A 19 3.34 -7.81 -16.33
CA ARG A 19 2.53 -7.25 -15.26
C ARG A 19 1.47 -6.31 -15.82
N LYS A 20 0.22 -6.52 -15.42
CA LYS A 20 -0.84 -5.53 -15.66
C LYS A 20 -0.76 -4.44 -14.61
N VAL A 21 -0.93 -3.21 -15.08
CA VAL A 21 -1.03 -2.02 -14.24
C VAL A 21 -2.34 -1.32 -14.56
N ARG A 22 -3.13 -1.05 -13.56
CA ARG A 22 -4.45 -0.44 -13.66
C ARG A 22 -4.36 1.01 -13.21
N VAL A 23 -4.67 1.93 -14.09
CA VAL A 23 -4.68 3.37 -13.78
C VAL A 23 -6.12 3.81 -13.62
N ILE A 24 -6.49 4.20 -12.41
CA ILE A 24 -7.81 4.76 -12.07
C ILE A 24 -7.67 6.27 -12.05
N LEU A 25 -8.32 6.96 -12.99
CA LEU A 25 -8.27 8.40 -13.16
C LEU A 25 -9.42 9.08 -12.41
N PRO A 26 -9.19 10.26 -11.78
CA PRO A 26 -10.24 11.04 -11.14
C PRO A 26 -11.35 11.41 -12.14
N LYS A 27 -12.56 11.58 -11.65
CA LYS A 27 -13.74 11.88 -12.46
C LYS A 27 -13.60 13.12 -13.35
N ASP A 28 -12.90 14.14 -12.86
CA ASP A 28 -12.67 15.40 -13.57
C ASP A 28 -11.40 15.40 -14.44
N TYR A 29 -10.68 14.27 -14.52
CA TYR A 29 -9.41 14.20 -15.23
C TYR A 29 -9.48 14.67 -16.68
N HIS A 30 -10.47 14.25 -17.46
CA HIS A 30 -10.63 14.66 -18.86
C HIS A 30 -11.32 16.02 -19.05
N GLN A 31 -11.93 16.58 -18.01
CA GLN A 31 -12.62 17.86 -18.04
C GLN A 31 -11.70 19.03 -17.70
N ASN A 32 -10.69 18.78 -16.84
CA ASN A 32 -9.75 19.80 -16.39
C ASN A 32 -8.33 19.47 -16.86
N LEU A 33 -7.99 19.95 -18.05
CA LEU A 33 -6.73 19.60 -18.71
C LEU A 33 -5.48 20.24 -18.07
N SER A 34 -5.63 21.30 -17.29
CA SER A 34 -4.52 21.99 -16.61
C SER A 34 -4.23 21.40 -15.23
N LYS A 35 -5.16 20.65 -14.64
CA LYS A 35 -5.04 20.11 -13.28
C LYS A 35 -4.09 18.93 -13.22
N ARG A 36 -3.27 18.91 -12.18
CA ARG A 36 -2.40 17.80 -11.82
C ARG A 36 -2.86 17.16 -10.51
N TYR A 37 -2.59 15.89 -10.34
CA TYR A 37 -3.14 15.08 -9.26
C TYR A 37 -2.04 14.35 -8.49
N PRO A 38 -2.19 14.19 -7.16
CA PRO A 38 -1.35 13.26 -6.43
C PRO A 38 -1.56 11.83 -6.93
N VAL A 39 -0.60 10.95 -6.63
CA VAL A 39 -0.60 9.55 -7.09
C VAL A 39 -0.48 8.60 -5.90
N LEU A 40 -1.30 7.56 -5.90
CA LEU A 40 -1.23 6.45 -4.96
C LEU A 40 -0.95 5.15 -5.71
N TYR A 41 0.23 4.57 -5.50
CA TYR A 41 0.57 3.24 -5.99
C TYR A 41 -0.01 2.20 -5.06
N MET A 42 -0.81 1.27 -5.59
CA MET A 42 -1.47 0.23 -4.79
C MET A 42 -1.09 -1.17 -5.28
N HIS A 43 -0.82 -2.04 -4.34
CA HIS A 43 -0.53 -3.45 -4.59
C HIS A 43 -1.83 -4.24 -4.80
N ASP A 44 -1.71 -5.43 -5.42
CA ASP A 44 -2.86 -6.30 -5.74
C ASP A 44 -3.91 -5.56 -6.60
N GLY A 45 -3.45 -4.91 -7.67
CA GLY A 45 -4.23 -4.01 -8.53
C GLY A 45 -5.54 -4.62 -9.04
N GLN A 46 -5.56 -5.93 -9.30
CA GLN A 46 -6.76 -6.67 -9.72
C GLN A 46 -7.89 -6.58 -8.69
N ASN A 47 -7.59 -6.53 -7.39
CA ASN A 47 -8.59 -6.51 -6.32
C ASN A 47 -9.14 -5.10 -6.03
N LEU A 48 -8.60 -4.06 -6.66
CA LEU A 48 -9.04 -2.67 -6.42
C LEU A 48 -10.40 -2.38 -7.06
N VAL A 49 -10.71 -3.08 -8.15
CA VAL A 49 -11.92 -2.89 -8.95
C VAL A 49 -12.72 -4.20 -9.01
N ASP A 50 -12.06 -5.31 -9.33
CA ASP A 50 -12.69 -6.61 -9.49
C ASP A 50 -12.77 -7.35 -8.14
N PRO A 51 -13.81 -8.18 -7.91
CA PRO A 51 -13.89 -9.01 -6.71
C PRO A 51 -12.69 -9.96 -6.61
N ALA A 52 -12.03 -9.96 -5.46
CA ALA A 52 -10.94 -10.89 -5.19
C ALA A 52 -11.48 -12.33 -5.09
N PRO A 53 -10.84 -13.33 -5.73
CA PRO A 53 -11.29 -14.72 -5.71
C PRO A 53 -11.43 -15.29 -4.30
N PHE A 54 -10.61 -14.84 -3.37
CA PHE A 54 -10.59 -15.32 -1.99
C PHE A 54 -11.81 -14.85 -1.18
N SER A 55 -12.22 -13.59 -1.31
CA SER A 55 -13.26 -12.99 -0.48
C SER A 55 -14.58 -12.72 -1.19
N GLY A 56 -14.56 -12.67 -2.53
CA GLY A 56 -15.71 -12.24 -3.34
C GLY A 56 -16.00 -10.74 -3.29
N TYR A 57 -15.14 -9.94 -2.65
CA TYR A 57 -15.25 -8.48 -2.55
C TYR A 57 -14.08 -7.80 -3.24
N SER A 58 -14.29 -6.56 -3.69
CA SER A 58 -13.22 -5.66 -4.17
C SER A 58 -12.95 -4.58 -3.13
N TRP A 59 -11.89 -3.80 -3.35
CA TRP A 59 -11.67 -2.58 -2.57
C TRP A 59 -12.58 -1.42 -2.97
N ASN A 60 -13.27 -1.54 -4.11
CA ASN A 60 -14.15 -0.52 -4.67
C ASN A 60 -13.53 0.89 -4.65
N VAL A 61 -12.26 0.95 -5.09
CA VAL A 61 -11.43 2.17 -5.00
C VAL A 61 -12.03 3.31 -5.80
N ALA A 62 -12.51 3.03 -7.01
CA ALA A 62 -13.06 4.05 -7.91
C ALA A 62 -14.26 4.79 -7.28
N ASP A 63 -15.24 4.06 -6.75
CA ASP A 63 -16.42 4.65 -6.13
C ASP A 63 -16.06 5.39 -4.83
N SER A 64 -15.15 4.83 -4.05
CA SER A 64 -14.66 5.49 -2.84
C SER A 64 -14.03 6.85 -3.13
N LEU A 65 -13.19 6.94 -4.18
CA LEU A 65 -12.56 8.19 -4.60
C LEU A 65 -13.56 9.18 -5.19
N ASP A 66 -14.49 8.71 -6.03
CA ASP A 66 -15.56 9.55 -6.59
C ASP A 66 -16.41 10.17 -5.48
N GLN A 67 -16.75 9.40 -4.44
CA GLN A 67 -17.50 9.89 -3.29
C GLN A 67 -16.70 10.92 -2.47
N LEU A 68 -15.42 10.65 -2.18
CA LEU A 68 -14.55 11.57 -1.44
C LEU A 68 -14.33 12.89 -2.19
N GLN A 69 -14.20 12.84 -3.51
CA GLN A 69 -14.08 14.03 -4.36
C GLN A 69 -15.40 14.81 -4.39
N LYS A 70 -16.55 14.13 -4.50
CA LYS A 70 -17.88 14.75 -4.48
C LYS A 70 -18.17 15.43 -3.14
N GLU A 71 -17.77 14.84 -2.03
CA GLU A 71 -17.90 15.39 -0.68
C GLU A 71 -16.88 16.51 -0.38
N GLY A 72 -15.95 16.79 -1.32
CA GLY A 72 -14.96 17.85 -1.19
C GLY A 72 -13.77 17.55 -0.28
N PHE A 73 -13.60 16.32 0.18
CA PHE A 73 -12.45 15.92 1.01
C PHE A 73 -11.13 15.95 0.25
N ILE A 74 -11.15 15.54 -1.02
CA ILE A 74 -9.98 15.52 -1.90
C ILE A 74 -10.28 16.25 -3.22
N ASP A 75 -9.23 16.72 -3.91
CA ASP A 75 -9.35 17.32 -5.25
C ASP A 75 -9.23 16.31 -6.40
N GLY A 76 -9.19 15.03 -6.08
CA GLY A 76 -8.93 13.92 -6.98
C GLY A 76 -7.57 13.26 -6.68
N LEU A 77 -7.47 12.00 -7.02
CA LEU A 77 -6.31 11.15 -6.79
C LEU A 77 -6.19 10.16 -7.94
N ILE A 78 -5.02 10.08 -8.57
CA ILE A 78 -4.71 9.00 -9.51
C ILE A 78 -4.30 7.79 -8.70
N VAL A 79 -4.93 6.63 -8.94
CA VAL A 79 -4.48 5.37 -8.36
C VAL A 79 -3.85 4.50 -9.43
N VAL A 80 -2.66 3.99 -9.14
CA VAL A 80 -1.89 3.08 -9.99
C VAL A 80 -1.84 1.72 -9.32
N GLY A 81 -2.78 0.85 -9.67
CA GLY A 81 -2.88 -0.51 -9.15
C GLY A 81 -1.95 -1.47 -9.90
N ILE A 82 -1.04 -2.11 -9.20
CA ILE A 82 -0.10 -3.09 -9.76
C ILE A 82 -0.65 -4.48 -9.47
N ASP A 83 -1.08 -5.21 -10.51
CA ASP A 83 -1.61 -6.57 -10.34
C ASP A 83 -0.54 -7.48 -9.73
N SER A 84 -0.93 -8.47 -8.98
CA SER A 84 -0.03 -9.54 -8.50
C SER A 84 -0.30 -10.84 -9.25
N GLU A 85 0.72 -11.70 -9.30
CA GLU A 85 0.57 -13.08 -9.73
C GLU A 85 0.79 -14.01 -8.54
N ASP A 86 -0.09 -14.97 -8.32
CA ASP A 86 -0.11 -15.83 -7.12
C ASP A 86 1.26 -16.39 -6.73
N ARG A 87 2.00 -16.94 -7.72
CA ARG A 87 3.32 -17.56 -7.48
C ARG A 87 4.41 -16.57 -7.08
N TYR A 88 4.28 -15.29 -7.47
CA TYR A 88 5.29 -14.26 -7.23
C TYR A 88 4.88 -13.26 -6.15
N ARG A 89 3.60 -13.21 -5.80
CA ARG A 89 3.06 -12.20 -4.87
C ARG A 89 3.81 -12.17 -3.55
N ILE A 90 3.98 -13.32 -2.90
CA ILE A 90 4.64 -13.36 -1.58
C ILE A 90 6.14 -13.03 -1.70
N PRO A 91 6.94 -13.59 -2.62
CA PRO A 91 8.31 -13.15 -2.85
C PRO A 91 8.45 -11.66 -3.12
N GLU A 92 7.67 -11.10 -4.06
CA GLU A 92 7.71 -9.69 -4.45
C GLU A 92 7.31 -8.74 -3.31
N TYR A 93 6.48 -9.19 -2.35
CA TYR A 93 6.01 -8.39 -1.22
C TYR A 93 6.77 -8.65 0.09
N THR A 94 7.82 -9.45 0.04
CA THR A 94 8.63 -9.81 1.20
C THR A 94 10.05 -9.28 1.06
N ASN A 95 10.50 -8.54 2.07
CA ASN A 95 11.88 -8.03 2.14
C ASN A 95 12.84 -8.98 2.85
N ALA A 96 12.35 -9.68 3.88
CA ALA A 96 13.06 -10.73 4.61
C ALA A 96 12.03 -11.60 5.33
N ILE A 97 12.32 -12.87 5.52
CA ILE A 97 11.44 -13.79 6.26
C ILE A 97 11.86 -13.75 7.71
N ALA A 98 10.91 -13.45 8.62
CA ALA A 98 11.15 -13.51 10.06
C ALA A 98 11.48 -14.94 10.49
N LYS A 99 12.40 -15.13 11.43
CA LYS A 99 12.87 -16.45 11.89
C LYS A 99 11.72 -17.36 12.36
N ASN A 100 10.76 -16.78 13.08
CA ASN A 100 9.58 -17.50 13.57
C ASN A 100 8.57 -17.84 12.44
N ALA A 101 8.66 -17.20 11.27
CA ALA A 101 7.82 -17.46 10.11
C ALA A 101 8.35 -18.55 9.17
N GLU A 102 9.64 -18.90 9.22
CA GLU A 102 10.27 -19.83 8.28
C GLU A 102 9.54 -21.17 8.19
N ARG A 103 9.11 -21.74 9.33
CA ARG A 103 8.36 -23.01 9.35
C ARG A 103 7.01 -22.90 8.61
N ALA A 104 6.30 -21.78 8.82
CA ALA A 104 5.02 -21.53 8.16
C ALA A 104 5.23 -21.31 6.65
N VAL A 105 6.24 -20.54 6.27
CA VAL A 105 6.61 -20.29 4.86
C VAL A 105 6.97 -21.60 4.16
N LYS A 106 7.81 -22.44 4.76
CA LYS A 106 8.15 -23.76 4.21
C LYS A 106 6.91 -24.64 4.01
N LYS A 107 5.99 -24.66 4.99
CA LYS A 107 4.72 -25.40 4.88
C LYS A 107 3.87 -24.88 3.72
N MET A 108 3.77 -23.56 3.54
CA MET A 108 3.01 -22.95 2.45
C MET A 108 3.66 -23.18 1.08
N ASN A 109 4.99 -23.25 1.02
CA ASN A 109 5.79 -23.36 -0.20
C ASN A 109 6.41 -24.76 -0.39
N LYS A 110 5.65 -25.82 -0.14
CA LYS A 110 5.99 -27.22 -0.42
C LYS A 110 7.38 -27.64 0.11
N GLY A 111 7.76 -27.15 1.27
CA GLY A 111 9.02 -27.51 1.96
C GLY A 111 10.21 -26.59 1.70
N ALA A 112 10.10 -25.62 0.79
CA ALA A 112 11.17 -24.68 0.47
C ALA A 112 10.93 -23.28 1.06
N LEU A 113 12.00 -22.50 1.23
CA LEU A 113 11.91 -21.05 1.39
C LEU A 113 11.94 -20.41 -0.01
N PHE A 114 11.20 -19.33 -0.19
CA PHE A 114 11.35 -18.47 -1.37
C PHE A 114 12.42 -17.40 -1.12
N LEU A 115 12.99 -16.87 -2.18
CA LEU A 115 13.88 -15.70 -2.10
C LEU A 115 13.04 -14.43 -2.03
N PRO A 116 13.25 -13.56 -1.02
CA PRO A 116 12.59 -12.27 -0.94
C PRO A 116 13.01 -11.35 -2.08
N GLU A 117 12.03 -10.77 -2.80
CA GLU A 117 12.26 -9.96 -4.00
C GLU A 117 11.71 -8.51 -3.86
N ALA A 118 11.29 -8.09 -2.67
CA ALA A 118 10.71 -6.75 -2.49
C ALA A 118 11.63 -5.60 -2.94
N HIS A 119 12.95 -5.79 -2.89
CA HIS A 119 13.92 -4.82 -3.39
C HIS A 119 13.88 -4.69 -4.93
N LEU A 120 13.69 -5.78 -5.67
CA LEU A 120 13.53 -5.75 -7.13
C LEU A 120 12.17 -5.19 -7.54
N TYR A 121 11.12 -5.57 -6.80
CA TYR A 121 9.78 -5.02 -6.98
C TYR A 121 9.73 -3.51 -6.73
N GLY A 122 10.38 -3.03 -5.67
CA GLY A 122 10.50 -1.61 -5.38
C GLY A 122 11.28 -0.87 -6.46
N LYS A 123 12.37 -1.46 -6.96
CA LYS A 123 13.15 -0.91 -8.06
C LYS A 123 12.30 -0.75 -9.33
N PHE A 124 11.51 -1.77 -9.70
CA PHE A 124 10.55 -1.66 -10.80
C PHE A 124 9.60 -0.47 -10.64
N ILE A 125 9.01 -0.30 -9.45
CA ILE A 125 8.06 0.80 -9.23
C ILE A 125 8.75 2.15 -9.37
N VAL A 126 9.93 2.31 -8.77
CA VAL A 126 10.62 3.61 -8.69
C VAL A 126 11.36 3.96 -9.98
N GLU A 127 12.00 2.99 -10.63
CA GLU A 127 12.88 3.26 -11.79
C GLU A 127 12.19 3.05 -13.14
N SER A 128 11.12 2.24 -13.20
CA SER A 128 10.42 1.93 -14.45
C SER A 128 8.98 2.48 -14.46
N LEU A 129 8.16 2.10 -13.49
CA LEU A 129 6.74 2.41 -13.51
C LEU A 129 6.46 3.89 -13.20
N LYS A 130 7.01 4.44 -12.12
CA LYS A 130 6.76 5.83 -11.73
C LYS A 130 7.19 6.84 -12.81
N PRO A 131 8.38 6.75 -13.40
CA PRO A 131 8.75 7.65 -14.50
C PRO A 131 7.79 7.58 -15.69
N TYR A 132 7.31 6.39 -16.04
CA TYR A 132 6.30 6.23 -17.10
C TYR A 132 4.97 6.93 -16.73
N ILE A 133 4.49 6.74 -15.50
CA ILE A 133 3.25 7.36 -15.03
C ILE A 133 3.38 8.90 -15.03
N ASP A 134 4.47 9.42 -14.51
CA ASP A 134 4.70 10.87 -14.45
C ASP A 134 4.84 11.52 -15.82
N GLN A 135 5.36 10.79 -16.81
CA GLN A 135 5.49 11.26 -18.19
C GLN A 135 4.16 11.22 -18.95
N ASN A 136 3.29 10.23 -18.70
CA ASN A 136 2.10 9.99 -19.49
C ASN A 136 0.80 10.51 -18.85
N TYR A 137 0.84 10.84 -17.55
CA TYR A 137 -0.32 11.34 -16.81
C TYR A 137 0.00 12.68 -16.12
N ARG A 138 -1.04 13.45 -15.85
CA ARG A 138 -0.92 14.74 -15.15
C ARG A 138 -0.77 14.55 -13.66
N THR A 139 0.41 14.13 -13.24
CA THR A 139 0.76 13.88 -11.85
C THR A 139 1.37 15.10 -11.17
N LEU A 140 1.30 15.13 -9.83
CA LEU A 140 2.17 15.89 -8.95
C LEU A 140 3.29 14.93 -8.53
N PRO A 141 4.50 15.00 -9.17
CA PRO A 141 5.48 13.92 -9.09
C PRO A 141 6.33 13.94 -7.80
N ASP A 142 6.21 14.99 -6.99
CA ASP A 142 6.97 15.12 -5.77
C ASP A 142 6.53 14.10 -4.70
N ARG A 143 7.45 13.83 -3.76
CA ARG A 143 7.24 12.80 -2.74
C ARG A 143 6.03 13.03 -1.83
N LEU A 144 5.68 14.29 -1.53
CA LEU A 144 4.56 14.60 -0.62
C LEU A 144 3.19 14.36 -1.29
N ASN A 145 3.18 14.25 -2.62
CA ASN A 145 2.04 13.91 -3.43
C ASN A 145 2.10 12.47 -3.98
N THR A 146 3.13 11.70 -3.62
CA THR A 146 3.31 10.30 -4.04
C THR A 146 3.16 9.36 -2.86
N GLY A 147 2.19 8.46 -2.96
CA GLY A 147 1.92 7.46 -1.92
C GLY A 147 2.06 6.02 -2.40
N VAL A 148 2.22 5.11 -1.45
CA VAL A 148 2.19 3.66 -1.66
C VAL A 148 1.28 3.00 -0.64
N CYS A 149 0.43 2.06 -1.07
CA CYS A 149 -0.57 1.43 -0.18
C CYS A 149 -0.86 -0.02 -0.59
N GLY A 150 -1.23 -0.82 0.39
CA GLY A 150 -1.73 -2.18 0.18
C GLY A 150 -2.17 -2.84 1.46
N SER A 151 -2.70 -4.07 1.34
CA SER A 151 -3.14 -4.87 2.49
C SER A 151 -2.34 -6.14 2.67
N SER A 152 -2.36 -6.70 3.85
CA SER A 152 -1.70 -7.98 4.14
C SER A 152 -0.20 -7.93 3.80
N CYS A 153 0.30 -8.82 2.94
CA CYS A 153 1.67 -8.73 2.41
C CYS A 153 1.90 -7.42 1.63
N GLY A 154 0.86 -6.88 0.95
CA GLY A 154 0.90 -5.56 0.31
C GLY A 154 1.13 -4.43 1.31
N GLY A 155 0.59 -4.53 2.53
CA GLY A 155 0.88 -3.60 3.62
C GLY A 155 2.34 -3.69 4.09
N ASN A 156 2.90 -4.90 4.14
CA ASN A 156 4.32 -5.10 4.47
C ASN A 156 5.23 -4.40 3.46
N VAL A 157 5.01 -4.66 2.16
CA VAL A 157 5.85 -4.05 1.12
C VAL A 157 5.64 -2.54 1.04
N SER A 158 4.43 -2.02 1.34
CA SER A 158 4.21 -0.57 1.43
C SER A 158 5.08 0.07 2.52
N LEU A 159 5.13 -0.51 3.72
CA LEU A 159 6.00 -0.04 4.81
C LEU A 159 7.50 -0.16 4.45
N TYR A 160 7.88 -1.26 3.81
CA TYR A 160 9.24 -1.46 3.33
C TYR A 160 9.65 -0.40 2.29
N LEU A 161 8.82 -0.18 1.27
CA LEU A 161 9.08 0.81 0.23
C LEU A 161 9.13 2.22 0.79
N GLY A 162 8.22 2.57 1.71
CA GLY A 162 8.25 3.85 2.40
C GLY A 162 9.49 4.09 3.25
N ALA A 163 10.10 3.03 3.79
CA ALA A 163 11.36 3.13 4.52
C ALA A 163 12.58 3.22 3.57
N VAL A 164 12.60 2.43 2.50
CA VAL A 164 13.75 2.36 1.56
C VAL A 164 13.76 3.55 0.60
N TYR A 165 12.62 3.87 0.01
CA TYR A 165 12.43 4.94 -0.99
C TYR A 165 11.64 6.11 -0.40
N ASN A 166 12.03 6.58 0.79
CA ASN A 166 11.33 7.71 1.44
C ASN A 166 11.51 9.04 0.71
N ASP A 167 12.49 9.15 -0.14
CA ASP A 167 12.71 10.25 -1.09
C ASP A 167 11.72 10.24 -2.26
N VAL A 168 11.03 9.11 -2.49
CA VAL A 168 9.99 8.94 -3.52
C VAL A 168 8.60 8.91 -2.89
N PHE A 169 8.41 8.14 -1.81
CA PHE A 169 7.11 7.95 -1.16
C PHE A 169 7.04 8.74 0.14
N GLY A 170 6.28 9.83 0.13
CA GLY A 170 5.98 10.62 1.33
C GLY A 170 4.75 10.13 2.09
N ILE A 171 3.89 9.31 1.45
CA ILE A 171 2.64 8.81 2.01
C ILE A 171 2.64 7.28 1.96
N ILE A 172 2.46 6.64 3.11
CA ILE A 172 2.53 5.19 3.27
C ILE A 172 1.25 4.70 3.92
N GLY A 173 0.53 3.81 3.24
CA GLY A 173 -0.68 3.15 3.74
C GLY A 173 -0.49 1.64 3.88
N ALA A 174 -0.72 1.09 5.06
CA ALA A 174 -0.60 -0.32 5.32
C ALA A 174 -1.83 -0.85 6.05
N LEU A 175 -2.74 -1.49 5.30
CA LEU A 175 -3.97 -2.04 5.84
C LEU A 175 -3.75 -3.51 6.24
N SER A 176 -4.03 -3.83 7.50
CA SER A 176 -3.88 -5.20 8.03
C SER A 176 -2.56 -5.89 7.62
N PRO A 177 -1.39 -5.27 7.81
CA PRO A 177 -0.12 -5.86 7.36
C PRO A 177 0.12 -7.24 7.95
N ALA A 178 0.65 -8.16 7.15
CA ALA A 178 1.03 -9.51 7.58
C ALA A 178 2.38 -9.47 8.34
N TYR A 179 2.46 -8.70 9.42
CA TYR A 179 3.69 -8.47 10.19
C TYR A 179 4.44 -9.75 10.55
N TRP A 180 3.71 -10.83 10.89
CA TRP A 180 4.28 -12.11 11.28
C TRP A 180 5.32 -12.65 10.30
N LEU A 181 5.21 -12.26 9.01
CA LEU A 181 6.09 -12.72 7.94
C LEU A 181 7.45 -11.99 7.93
N VAL A 182 7.49 -10.70 8.32
CA VAL A 182 8.62 -9.80 8.05
C VAL A 182 9.04 -8.93 9.26
N GLU A 183 8.37 -9.05 10.40
CA GLU A 183 8.44 -8.09 11.52
C GLU A 183 9.86 -7.74 11.95
N ASP A 184 10.75 -8.73 12.08
CA ASP A 184 12.08 -8.50 12.63
C ASP A 184 12.91 -7.51 11.80
N ASP A 185 13.04 -7.75 10.48
CA ASP A 185 13.80 -6.89 9.60
C ASP A 185 13.04 -5.58 9.32
N LEU A 186 11.75 -5.66 9.04
CA LEU A 186 10.95 -4.48 8.71
C LEU A 186 10.95 -3.46 9.84
N PHE A 187 10.72 -3.90 11.09
CA PHE A 187 10.67 -3.00 12.23
C PHE A 187 12.05 -2.45 12.58
N GLN A 188 13.10 -3.23 12.38
CA GLN A 188 14.47 -2.73 12.55
C GLN A 188 14.79 -1.65 11.51
N ARG A 189 14.39 -1.84 10.24
CA ARG A 189 14.55 -0.82 9.19
C ARG A 189 13.81 0.47 9.54
N ILE A 190 12.55 0.39 9.93
CA ILE A 190 11.76 1.56 10.32
C ILE A 190 12.39 2.23 11.55
N LYS A 191 12.87 1.48 12.53
CA LYS A 191 13.52 2.00 13.73
C LYS A 191 14.80 2.79 13.41
N THR A 192 15.61 2.31 12.48
CA THR A 192 16.90 2.93 12.12
C THR A 192 16.78 4.00 11.03
N LYS A 193 15.68 4.01 10.27
CA LYS A 193 15.49 5.00 9.20
C LYS A 193 15.28 6.40 9.75
N GLU A 194 16.02 7.35 9.24
CA GLU A 194 15.69 8.78 9.38
C GLU A 194 14.71 9.17 8.27
N PHE A 195 13.46 9.38 8.66
CA PHE A 195 12.41 9.76 7.71
C PHE A 195 12.51 11.25 7.38
N LEU A 196 12.27 11.58 6.11
CA LEU A 196 12.24 12.96 5.65
C LEU A 196 10.98 13.67 6.19
N GLN A 197 11.11 14.97 6.42
CA GLN A 197 10.02 15.80 6.94
C GLN A 197 8.77 15.69 6.09
N GLY A 198 7.60 15.65 6.73
CA GLY A 198 6.29 15.53 6.08
C GLY A 198 5.94 14.10 5.66
N THR A 199 6.75 13.08 6.01
CA THR A 199 6.36 11.68 5.79
C THR A 199 5.12 11.34 6.60
N LYS A 200 4.12 10.72 5.95
CA LYS A 200 2.90 10.23 6.58
C LYS A 200 2.86 8.71 6.56
N ILE A 201 2.58 8.09 7.70
CA ILE A 201 2.45 6.64 7.85
C ILE A 201 1.09 6.31 8.47
N TYR A 202 0.22 5.67 7.70
CA TYR A 202 -1.01 5.07 8.18
C TYR A 202 -0.84 3.56 8.27
N HIS A 203 -1.25 2.97 9.36
CA HIS A 203 -1.43 1.52 9.41
C HIS A 203 -2.62 1.13 10.27
N ASP A 204 -3.27 0.03 9.92
CA ASP A 204 -4.41 -0.46 10.67
C ASP A 204 -4.34 -1.97 10.92
N MET A 205 -5.26 -2.47 11.73
CA MET A 205 -5.40 -3.89 12.02
C MET A 205 -6.83 -4.22 12.45
N GLY A 206 -7.39 -5.27 11.86
CA GLY A 206 -8.63 -5.86 12.35
C GLY A 206 -8.41 -6.73 13.59
N ALA A 207 -9.25 -6.57 14.60
CA ALA A 207 -9.13 -7.35 15.83
C ALA A 207 -9.66 -8.79 15.69
N LYS A 208 -10.40 -9.10 14.61
CA LYS A 208 -10.97 -10.42 14.32
C LYS A 208 -10.35 -11.10 13.10
N GLU A 209 -9.17 -10.69 12.66
CA GLU A 209 -8.50 -11.27 11.48
C GLU A 209 -8.04 -12.70 11.68
N HIS A 210 -7.81 -13.11 12.91
CA HIS A 210 -7.43 -14.47 13.30
C HIS A 210 -7.91 -14.70 14.75
N PRO A 211 -8.20 -15.92 15.18
CA PRO A 211 -8.59 -16.21 16.58
C PRO A 211 -7.65 -15.64 17.64
N LEU A 212 -6.35 -15.54 17.32
CA LEU A 212 -5.33 -14.93 18.18
C LEU A 212 -4.94 -13.50 17.75
N ALA A 213 -5.70 -12.85 16.88
CA ALA A 213 -5.34 -11.55 16.29
C ALA A 213 -5.10 -10.45 17.33
N LEU A 214 -5.90 -10.42 18.40
CA LEU A 214 -5.69 -9.47 19.50
C LEU A 214 -4.32 -9.59 20.16
N PHE A 215 -3.80 -10.81 20.29
CA PHE A 215 -2.53 -11.06 20.96
C PHE A 215 -1.33 -10.96 20.03
N THR A 216 -1.49 -11.21 18.75
CA THR A 216 -0.40 -11.24 17.76
C THR A 216 -0.40 -10.03 16.85
N CYS A 217 -1.40 -9.90 15.97
CA CYS A 217 -1.43 -8.86 14.93
C CYS A 217 -1.60 -7.46 15.52
N VAL A 218 -2.53 -7.28 16.47
CA VAL A 218 -2.75 -6.00 17.16
C VAL A 218 -1.53 -5.62 18.01
N ARG A 219 -0.85 -6.60 18.63
CA ARG A 219 0.40 -6.35 19.37
C ARG A 219 1.50 -5.83 18.44
N SER A 220 1.67 -6.44 17.26
CA SER A 220 2.66 -5.98 16.28
C SER A 220 2.33 -4.58 15.76
N ALA A 221 1.04 -4.27 15.49
CA ALA A 221 0.62 -2.93 15.13
C ALA A 221 0.97 -1.90 16.22
N LYS A 222 0.66 -2.19 17.49
CA LYS A 222 1.04 -1.33 18.63
C LYS A 222 2.55 -1.18 18.79
N ARG A 223 3.32 -2.23 18.50
CA ARG A 223 4.79 -2.18 18.52
C ARG A 223 5.32 -1.22 17.46
N LEU A 224 4.78 -1.28 16.23
CA LEU A 224 5.15 -0.33 15.19
C LEU A 224 4.79 1.10 15.59
N ALA A 225 3.58 1.34 16.11
CA ALA A 225 3.18 2.66 16.62
C ALA A 225 4.17 3.19 17.66
N SER A 226 4.55 2.37 18.65
CA SER A 226 5.55 2.77 19.65
C SER A 226 6.93 3.10 19.07
N ILE A 227 7.33 2.47 17.95
CA ILE A 227 8.56 2.83 17.24
C ILE A 227 8.42 4.21 16.60
N LEU A 228 7.29 4.50 15.95
CA LEU A 228 7.02 5.79 15.30
C LEU A 228 6.86 6.93 16.32
N ASP A 229 6.20 6.67 17.45
CA ASP A 229 6.08 7.65 18.55
C ASP A 229 7.48 8.07 19.10
N LYS A 230 8.40 7.09 19.27
CA LYS A 230 9.78 7.37 19.67
C LYS A 230 10.54 8.19 18.63
N LYS A 231 10.14 8.13 17.37
CA LYS A 231 10.65 8.95 16.28
C LYS A 231 9.95 10.32 16.15
N LYS A 232 9.08 10.65 17.12
CA LYS A 232 8.35 11.92 17.21
C LYS A 232 7.38 12.16 16.04
N PHE A 233 6.81 11.12 15.46
CA PHE A 233 5.68 11.26 14.57
C PHE A 233 4.47 11.73 15.38
N ASP A 234 3.86 12.84 14.97
CA ASP A 234 2.61 13.35 15.55
C ASP A 234 1.38 12.79 14.83
N SER A 235 0.18 13.14 15.28
CA SER A 235 -1.10 12.67 14.71
C SER A 235 -1.34 13.09 13.25
N ASN A 236 -0.63 14.09 12.74
CA ASN A 236 -0.70 14.50 11.34
C ASN A 236 0.20 13.63 10.44
N HIS A 237 1.18 12.98 11.04
CA HIS A 237 2.20 12.20 10.34
C HIS A 237 2.13 10.70 10.63
N HIS A 238 1.46 10.27 11.70
CA HIS A 238 1.21 8.87 12.00
C HIS A 238 -0.22 8.65 12.49
N LEU A 239 -0.89 7.68 11.88
CA LEU A 239 -2.22 7.23 12.31
C LEU A 239 -2.26 5.71 12.36
N MET A 240 -2.53 5.17 13.55
CA MET A 240 -2.84 3.76 13.77
C MET A 240 -4.33 3.57 14.06
N VAL A 241 -4.97 2.64 13.36
CA VAL A 241 -6.40 2.29 13.58
C VAL A 241 -6.53 0.82 13.96
N ILE A 242 -7.30 0.54 15.01
CA ILE A 242 -7.69 -0.83 15.38
C ILE A 242 -9.20 -0.97 15.19
N ASP A 243 -9.59 -1.74 14.19
CA ASP A 243 -11.00 -2.04 13.92
C ASP A 243 -11.42 -3.29 14.72
N ARG A 244 -12.33 -3.11 15.69
CA ARG A 244 -12.72 -4.16 16.64
C ARG A 244 -13.53 -5.29 16.02
N VAL A 245 -14.13 -5.08 14.85
CA VAL A 245 -15.01 -6.04 14.19
C VAL A 245 -14.44 -6.61 12.89
N ALA A 246 -13.39 -5.96 12.35
CA ALA A 246 -12.83 -6.31 11.06
C ALA A 246 -12.15 -7.68 11.06
N THR A 247 -12.41 -8.42 9.99
CA THR A 247 -11.70 -9.64 9.59
C THR A 247 -10.73 -9.33 8.44
N HIS A 248 -9.90 -10.31 8.06
CA HIS A 248 -8.87 -10.16 7.02
C HIS A 248 -9.45 -10.35 5.61
N THR A 249 -10.20 -9.35 5.13
CA THR A 249 -10.88 -9.42 3.82
C THR A 249 -10.96 -8.04 3.16
N GLU A 250 -11.14 -8.04 1.82
CA GLU A 250 -11.33 -6.83 1.00
C GLU A 250 -12.54 -6.01 1.46
N LEU A 251 -13.61 -6.63 1.97
CA LEU A 251 -14.76 -5.93 2.50
C LEU A 251 -14.38 -4.94 3.62
N PHE A 252 -13.52 -5.36 4.53
CA PHE A 252 -13.08 -4.49 5.62
C PHE A 252 -11.97 -3.52 5.20
N TRP A 253 -11.13 -3.87 4.22
CA TRP A 253 -10.17 -2.92 3.64
C TRP A 253 -10.88 -1.84 2.84
N GLN A 254 -11.91 -2.19 2.06
CA GLN A 254 -12.80 -1.24 1.40
C GLN A 254 -13.39 -0.22 2.39
N SER A 255 -13.88 -0.67 3.54
CA SER A 255 -14.51 0.21 4.53
C SER A 255 -13.53 1.18 5.21
N ARG A 256 -12.24 0.82 5.32
CA ARG A 256 -11.18 1.63 5.95
C ARG A 256 -10.39 2.49 4.96
N PHE A 257 -10.37 2.12 3.69
CA PHE A 257 -9.67 2.87 2.64
C PHE A 257 -10.04 4.36 2.57
N PRO A 258 -11.34 4.76 2.62
CA PRO A 258 -11.72 6.17 2.65
C PRO A 258 -11.13 6.95 3.85
N GLN A 259 -11.01 6.32 5.01
CA GLN A 259 -10.38 6.95 6.19
C GLN A 259 -8.90 7.24 5.93
N PHE A 260 -8.17 6.27 5.38
CA PHE A 260 -6.78 6.47 4.98
C PHE A 260 -6.65 7.62 3.98
N VAL A 261 -7.47 7.61 2.91
CA VAL A 261 -7.41 8.66 1.87
C VAL A 261 -7.75 10.05 2.44
N LYS A 262 -8.79 10.15 3.26
CA LYS A 262 -9.12 11.41 3.94
C LYS A 262 -7.94 11.92 4.77
N TRP A 263 -7.37 11.09 5.63
CA TRP A 263 -6.25 11.50 6.48
C TRP A 263 -5.00 11.88 5.68
N ALA A 264 -4.70 11.13 4.62
CA ALA A 264 -3.47 11.30 3.84
C ALA A 264 -3.54 12.47 2.84
N TYR A 265 -4.67 12.65 2.15
CA TYR A 265 -4.81 13.51 0.98
C TYR A 265 -5.87 14.61 1.14
N SER A 266 -6.46 14.81 2.33
CA SER A 266 -7.39 15.93 2.55
C SER A 266 -6.77 17.26 2.17
N LYS A 267 -7.60 18.12 1.59
CA LYS A 267 -7.28 19.53 1.41
C LYS A 267 -6.84 20.11 2.74
N LYS A 268 -5.73 20.81 2.77
CA LYS A 268 -5.44 21.68 3.92
C LYS A 268 -6.56 22.71 3.94
N THR A 269 -7.37 22.72 4.98
CA THR A 269 -8.24 23.87 5.28
C THR A 269 -7.32 25.09 5.38
N ALA A 270 -7.52 26.05 4.45
CA ALA A 270 -6.81 27.31 4.42
C ALA A 270 -7.08 28.08 5.73
#